data_62d2465f5665117a8602f4ff2385d2cf
#
_entry.id   62d2465f5665117a8602f4ff2385d2cf
#
_cell.length_a   1.000
_cell.length_b   1.000
_cell.length_c   1.000
_cell.angle_alpha   90.00
_cell.angle_beta   90.00
_cell.angle_gamma   90.00
#
_symmetry.space_group_name_H-M   'P 1'
#
loop_
_entity.id
_entity.type
_entity.pdbx_description
1 polymer ?
#
loop_
_entity_poly.entity_id
_entity_poly.type
_entity_poly.pdbx_seq_one_letter_code
_entity_poly.pdbx_strand_id
1 'polypeptide(L)'
;MPTRPHKGIPEPWLSFLRELDSTAHEEVRLDCMGGFVVTMVYGFSRATGDLDVLEIAPAEVGRSMLELGMQGSPLHKKYKIYLDRVGVAKVPEHYEDRLTEIFPTVFKHLRLLALDPYDLALSKLERNIQRDRDDVKHLAKSVPFDLEVLKERYQKELRWQLGNPEREDLTLRLWIAAIEEERSR
;
A
#
# COMPACT_ATOMS: atom_id res chain seq x y z
N MET A 1 20.22 -5.90 2.54
CA MET A 1 19.03 -5.40 3.25
C MET A 1 18.72 -6.35 4.40
N PRO A 2 18.65 -5.92 5.66
CA PRO A 2 18.20 -6.80 6.70
C PRO A 2 16.70 -7.04 6.55
N THR A 3 16.33 -8.21 6.11
CA THR A 3 14.96 -8.71 6.14
C THR A 3 14.55 -8.86 7.60
N ARG A 4 13.68 -7.99 8.10
CA ARG A 4 12.99 -8.26 9.37
C ARG A 4 12.26 -9.60 9.23
N PRO A 5 12.26 -10.47 10.26
CA PRO A 5 11.50 -11.70 10.22
C PRO A 5 10.03 -11.31 9.99
N HIS A 6 9.47 -11.77 8.89
CA HIS A 6 8.06 -11.58 8.60
C HIS A 6 7.26 -12.23 9.74
N LYS A 7 6.68 -11.42 10.62
CA LYS A 7 5.56 -11.90 11.43
C LYS A 7 4.53 -12.42 10.44
N GLY A 8 4.06 -13.63 10.64
CA GLY A 8 3.05 -14.21 9.76
C GLY A 8 1.84 -13.27 9.61
N ILE A 9 1.09 -13.45 8.54
CA ILE A 9 -0.14 -12.67 8.31
C ILE A 9 -1.11 -12.97 9.45
N PRO A 10 -1.59 -11.98 10.22
CA PRO A 10 -2.53 -12.21 11.31
C PRO A 10 -3.93 -12.55 10.79
N GLU A 11 -4.72 -13.22 11.63
CA GLU A 11 -6.15 -13.35 11.38
C GLU A 11 -6.86 -11.98 11.55
N PRO A 12 -7.93 -11.71 10.78
CA PRO A 12 -8.58 -12.58 9.81
C PRO A 12 -7.97 -12.54 8.40
N TRP A 13 -6.90 -11.79 8.18
CA TRP A 13 -6.26 -11.58 6.88
C TRP A 13 -5.75 -12.89 6.25
N LEU A 14 -5.11 -13.74 7.04
CA LEU A 14 -4.58 -15.01 6.51
C LEU A 14 -5.69 -15.90 5.95
N SER A 15 -6.77 -16.07 6.71
CA SER A 15 -7.92 -16.88 6.27
C SER A 15 -8.62 -16.27 5.06
N PHE A 16 -8.83 -14.96 5.04
CA PHE A 16 -9.41 -14.25 3.91
C PHE A 16 -8.60 -14.43 2.61
N LEU A 17 -7.30 -14.20 2.68
CA LEU A 17 -6.41 -14.32 1.53
C LEU A 17 -6.28 -15.77 1.05
N ARG A 18 -6.27 -16.75 1.95
CA ARG A 18 -6.28 -18.18 1.59
C ARG A 18 -7.57 -18.58 0.87
N GLU A 19 -8.69 -18.03 1.28
CA GLU A 19 -9.96 -18.32 0.63
C GLU A 19 -9.99 -17.70 -0.78
N LEU A 20 -9.48 -16.48 -0.96
CA LEU A 20 -9.25 -15.89 -2.29
C LEU A 20 -8.27 -16.71 -3.13
N ASP A 21 -7.15 -17.14 -2.57
CA ASP A 21 -6.13 -17.97 -3.24
C ASP A 21 -6.73 -19.28 -3.75
N SER A 22 -7.61 -19.91 -2.96
CA SER A 22 -8.24 -21.19 -3.32
C SER A 22 -9.19 -21.08 -4.53
N THR A 23 -9.65 -19.89 -4.87
CA THR A 23 -10.52 -19.67 -6.03
C THR A 23 -9.75 -19.41 -7.32
N ALA A 24 -8.47 -19.10 -7.21
CA ALA A 24 -7.61 -18.89 -8.37
C ALA A 24 -7.11 -20.22 -8.95
N HIS A 25 -7.08 -20.32 -10.26
CA HIS A 25 -6.58 -21.49 -10.99
C HIS A 25 -5.21 -21.24 -11.65
N GLU A 26 -4.77 -20.01 -11.65
CA GLU A 26 -3.49 -19.54 -12.18
C GLU A 26 -2.93 -18.45 -11.28
N GLU A 27 -1.68 -18.04 -11.52
CA GLU A 27 -1.03 -16.99 -10.74
C GLU A 27 -1.74 -15.65 -10.90
N VAL A 28 -2.01 -14.97 -9.78
CA VAL A 28 -2.66 -13.66 -9.73
C VAL A 28 -1.78 -12.70 -8.93
N ARG A 29 -1.35 -11.63 -9.57
CA ARG A 29 -0.59 -10.54 -8.96
C ARG A 29 -1.53 -9.46 -8.45
N LEU A 30 -1.33 -9.04 -7.22
CA LEU A 30 -2.00 -7.91 -6.58
C LEU A 30 -0.96 -6.85 -6.22
N ASP A 31 -1.04 -5.66 -6.81
CA ASP A 31 -0.18 -4.53 -6.47
C ASP A 31 -0.80 -3.78 -5.29
N CYS A 32 -0.32 -4.08 -4.11
CA CYS A 32 -0.89 -3.66 -2.83
C CYS A 32 -0.38 -2.30 -2.37
N MET A 33 -1.29 -1.50 -1.79
CA MET A 33 -0.99 -0.21 -1.20
C MET A 33 -1.77 0.05 0.08
N GLY A 34 -1.83 1.29 0.52
CA GLY A 34 -2.73 1.73 1.58
C GLY A 34 -2.36 1.24 2.98
N GLY A 35 -3.39 1.16 3.81
CA GLY A 35 -3.25 0.81 5.23
C GLY A 35 -2.75 -0.60 5.48
N PHE A 36 -3.13 -1.54 4.62
CA PHE A 36 -2.68 -2.92 4.71
C PHE A 36 -1.14 -3.01 4.63
N VAL A 37 -0.54 -2.36 3.64
CA VAL A 37 0.93 -2.37 3.46
C VAL A 37 1.63 -1.69 4.64
N VAL A 38 1.15 -0.53 5.08
CA VAL A 38 1.71 0.18 6.24
C VAL A 38 1.70 -0.69 7.50
N THR A 39 0.62 -1.44 7.70
CA THR A 39 0.44 -2.28 8.88
C THR A 39 1.23 -3.59 8.78
N MET A 40 1.07 -4.31 7.69
CA MET A 40 1.61 -5.68 7.55
C MET A 40 3.09 -5.70 7.21
N VAL A 41 3.55 -4.76 6.40
CA VAL A 41 4.95 -4.71 5.93
C VAL A 41 5.79 -3.81 6.82
N TYR A 42 5.29 -2.63 7.14
CA TYR A 42 6.04 -1.63 7.91
C TYR A 42 5.72 -1.62 9.41
N GLY A 43 4.81 -2.49 9.87
CA GLY A 43 4.59 -2.77 11.28
C GLY A 43 3.89 -1.67 12.07
N PHE A 44 3.09 -0.82 11.41
CA PHE A 44 2.29 0.17 12.13
C PHE A 44 1.15 -0.51 12.89
N SER A 45 1.13 -0.30 14.20
CA SER A 45 0.14 -0.92 15.09
C SER A 45 -1.21 -0.20 15.00
N ARG A 46 -1.97 -0.48 13.95
CA ARG A 46 -3.35 -0.05 13.81
C ARG A 46 -4.18 -1.07 13.05
N ALA A 47 -5.50 -1.05 13.26
CA ALA A 47 -6.40 -1.88 12.48
C ALA A 47 -6.55 -1.34 11.04
N THR A 48 -6.65 -2.25 10.07
CA THR A 48 -7.05 -1.97 8.70
C THR A 48 -8.14 -2.95 8.29
N GLY A 49 -9.18 -2.45 7.62
CA GLY A 49 -10.34 -3.24 7.20
C GLY A 49 -10.37 -3.53 5.70
N ASP A 50 -9.46 -2.95 4.96
CA ASP A 50 -9.36 -3.00 3.51
C ASP A 50 -7.95 -3.37 3.05
N LEU A 51 -7.88 -4.10 1.95
CA LEU A 51 -6.67 -4.29 1.15
C LEU A 51 -6.84 -3.48 -0.12
N ASP A 52 -6.20 -2.32 -0.15
CA ASP A 52 -6.16 -1.45 -1.32
C ASP A 52 -5.22 -2.05 -2.38
N VAL A 53 -5.72 -2.21 -3.60
CA VAL A 53 -4.93 -2.69 -4.75
C VAL A 53 -5.01 -1.71 -5.92
N LEU A 54 -3.86 -1.40 -6.52
CA LEU A 54 -3.74 -0.58 -7.72
C LEU A 54 -4.08 -1.38 -8.96
N GLU A 55 -3.50 -2.57 -9.07
CA GLU A 55 -3.65 -3.45 -10.21
C GLU A 55 -3.82 -4.90 -9.76
N ILE A 56 -4.62 -5.65 -10.54
CA ILE A 56 -4.77 -7.11 -10.40
C ILE A 56 -4.52 -7.70 -11.78
N ALA A 57 -3.52 -8.54 -11.90
CA ALA A 57 -3.15 -9.18 -13.16
C ALA A 57 -3.12 -10.72 -13.03
N PRO A 58 -3.69 -11.47 -13.98
CA PRO A 58 -4.41 -11.02 -15.18
C PRO A 58 -5.78 -10.37 -14.87
N ALA A 59 -6.19 -9.41 -15.69
CA ALA A 59 -7.41 -8.63 -15.43
C ALA A 59 -8.71 -9.46 -15.38
N GLU A 60 -8.79 -10.54 -16.14
CA GLU A 60 -9.98 -11.42 -16.17
C GLU A 60 -10.14 -12.17 -14.85
N VAL A 61 -9.06 -12.77 -14.35
CA VAL A 61 -9.06 -13.44 -13.04
C VAL A 61 -9.26 -12.43 -11.92
N GLY A 62 -8.64 -11.26 -12.05
CA GLY A 62 -8.77 -10.17 -11.10
C GLY A 62 -10.20 -9.70 -10.91
N ARG A 63 -11.00 -9.68 -11.97
CA ARG A 63 -12.42 -9.31 -11.87
C ARG A 63 -13.21 -10.27 -10.99
N SER A 64 -13.07 -11.57 -11.22
CA SER A 64 -13.75 -12.60 -10.43
C SER A 64 -13.28 -12.58 -8.97
N MET A 65 -12.00 -12.38 -8.74
CA MET A 65 -11.43 -12.26 -7.39
C MET A 65 -11.93 -11.02 -6.65
N LEU A 66 -12.04 -9.89 -7.36
CA LEU A 66 -12.58 -8.65 -6.80
C LEU A 66 -14.05 -8.82 -6.40
N GLU A 67 -14.87 -9.45 -7.24
CA GLU A 67 -16.28 -9.74 -6.92
C GLU A 67 -16.42 -10.62 -5.66
N LEU A 68 -15.51 -11.57 -5.46
CA LEU A 68 -15.52 -12.44 -4.28
C LEU A 68 -15.05 -11.71 -3.02
N GLY A 69 -14.08 -10.81 -3.14
CA GLY A 69 -13.42 -10.15 -2.00
C GLY A 69 -13.89 -8.73 -1.70
N MET A 70 -14.65 -8.07 -2.57
CA MET A 70 -15.03 -6.66 -2.42
C MET A 70 -15.98 -6.41 -1.26
N GLN A 71 -16.17 -5.15 -0.91
CA GLN A 71 -17.12 -4.72 0.11
C GLN A 71 -18.54 -5.22 -0.20
N GLY A 72 -19.21 -5.82 0.78
CA GLY A 72 -20.54 -6.40 0.63
C GLY A 72 -20.56 -7.86 0.18
N SER A 73 -19.45 -8.40 -0.29
CA SER A 73 -19.32 -9.80 -0.71
C SER A 73 -19.52 -10.81 0.45
N PRO A 74 -19.70 -12.10 0.14
CA PRO A 74 -19.74 -13.15 1.17
C PRO A 74 -18.47 -13.18 2.02
N LEU A 75 -17.28 -13.01 1.45
CA LEU A 75 -16.02 -12.98 2.19
C LEU A 75 -15.92 -11.76 3.11
N HIS A 76 -16.35 -10.58 2.64
CA HIS A 76 -16.43 -9.40 3.50
C HIS A 76 -17.38 -9.63 4.68
N LYS A 77 -18.55 -10.23 4.44
CA LYS A 77 -19.52 -10.54 5.53
C LYS A 77 -18.93 -11.51 6.55
N LYS A 78 -18.15 -12.49 6.09
CA LYS A 78 -17.52 -13.51 6.92
C LYS A 78 -16.36 -12.95 7.76
N TYR A 79 -15.43 -12.25 7.12
CA TYR A 79 -14.17 -11.84 7.72
C TYR A 79 -14.14 -10.39 8.21
N LYS A 80 -15.12 -9.55 7.82
CA LYS A 80 -15.21 -8.12 8.14
C LYS A 80 -14.06 -7.28 7.58
N ILE A 81 -13.37 -7.81 6.58
CA ILE A 81 -12.33 -7.17 5.78
C ILE A 81 -12.62 -7.42 4.31
N TYR A 82 -12.10 -6.59 3.44
CA TYR A 82 -12.40 -6.67 2.01
C TYR A 82 -11.25 -6.22 1.12
N LEU A 83 -11.31 -6.60 -0.15
CA LEU A 83 -10.43 -6.16 -1.22
C LEU A 83 -11.04 -4.92 -1.88
N ASP A 84 -10.26 -3.86 -2.00
CA ASP A 84 -10.68 -2.61 -2.64
C ASP A 84 -9.75 -2.27 -3.82
N ARG A 85 -10.31 -2.20 -5.03
CA ARG A 85 -9.58 -1.73 -6.19
C ARG A 85 -9.60 -0.20 -6.22
N VAL A 86 -8.45 0.40 -6.06
CA VAL A 86 -8.31 1.86 -6.06
C VAL A 86 -8.41 2.39 -7.49
N GLY A 87 -9.55 2.98 -7.83
CA GLY A 87 -9.82 3.48 -9.18
C GLY A 87 -9.07 4.77 -9.53
N VAL A 88 -8.71 5.58 -8.54
CA VAL A 88 -8.08 6.90 -8.72
C VAL A 88 -6.99 7.10 -7.68
N ALA A 89 -5.93 6.30 -7.73
CA ALA A 89 -4.72 6.58 -6.96
C ALA A 89 -3.71 7.31 -7.85
N LYS A 90 -3.14 8.38 -7.34
CA LYS A 90 -1.96 9.01 -7.91
C LYS A 90 -0.73 8.44 -7.23
N VAL A 91 0.06 7.74 -7.99
CA VAL A 91 1.33 7.14 -7.56
C VAL A 91 2.45 7.60 -8.50
N PRO A 92 3.71 7.65 -8.04
CA PRO A 92 4.82 7.96 -8.92
C PRO A 92 4.86 7.03 -10.15
N GLU A 93 5.29 7.56 -11.28
CA GLU A 93 5.61 6.74 -12.44
C GLU A 93 6.66 5.68 -12.07
N HIS A 94 6.66 4.59 -12.79
CA HIS A 94 7.61 3.49 -12.55
C HIS A 94 7.52 2.83 -11.17
N TYR A 95 6.42 3.03 -10.41
CA TYR A 95 6.22 2.33 -9.14
C TYR A 95 6.29 0.80 -9.32
N GLU A 96 5.89 0.30 -10.48
CA GLU A 96 5.91 -1.13 -10.79
C GLU A 96 7.32 -1.74 -10.72
N ASP A 97 8.34 -0.98 -11.12
CA ASP A 97 9.75 -1.41 -11.09
C ASP A 97 10.29 -1.52 -9.65
N ARG A 98 9.57 -0.97 -8.68
CA ARG A 98 9.96 -0.90 -7.26
C ARG A 98 9.10 -1.75 -6.35
N LEU A 99 8.11 -2.43 -6.90
CA LEU A 99 7.28 -3.36 -6.14
C LEU A 99 8.13 -4.47 -5.53
N THR A 100 7.78 -4.84 -4.31
CA THR A 100 8.45 -5.94 -3.61
C THR A 100 7.42 -6.99 -3.24
N GLU A 101 7.69 -8.26 -3.57
CA GLU A 101 6.84 -9.37 -3.17
C GLU A 101 6.84 -9.52 -1.66
N ILE A 102 5.65 -9.57 -1.08
CA ILE A 102 5.42 -9.77 0.35
C ILE A 102 4.77 -11.12 0.60
N PHE A 103 5.13 -11.74 1.72
CA PHE A 103 4.65 -13.09 2.09
C PHE A 103 4.87 -14.15 0.99
N PRO A 104 6.06 -14.23 0.38
CA PRO A 104 6.34 -15.21 -0.65
C PRO A 104 6.10 -16.63 -0.09
N THR A 105 5.63 -17.53 -0.93
CA THR A 105 5.34 -18.94 -0.61
C THR A 105 4.18 -19.22 0.36
N VAL A 106 3.48 -18.20 0.85
CA VAL A 106 2.30 -18.40 1.74
C VAL A 106 1.08 -18.86 0.96
N PHE A 107 0.96 -18.40 -0.29
CA PHE A 107 -0.15 -18.70 -1.18
C PHE A 107 0.32 -19.51 -2.40
N LYS A 108 -0.60 -20.26 -2.97
CA LYS A 108 -0.31 -21.07 -4.17
C LYS A 108 -0.34 -20.21 -5.44
N HIS A 109 -1.34 -19.39 -5.56
CA HIS A 109 -1.64 -18.60 -6.76
C HIS A 109 -1.48 -17.09 -6.55
N LEU A 110 -1.78 -16.58 -5.35
CA LEU A 110 -1.64 -15.16 -5.06
C LEU A 110 -0.18 -14.75 -4.92
N ARG A 111 0.16 -13.65 -5.61
CA ARG A 111 1.41 -12.90 -5.43
C ARG A 111 1.06 -11.49 -4.99
N LEU A 112 1.35 -11.18 -3.75
CA LEU A 112 1.14 -9.85 -3.18
C LEU A 112 2.42 -9.05 -3.35
N LEU A 113 2.35 -7.94 -4.09
CA LEU A 113 3.44 -7.02 -4.27
C LEU A 113 3.09 -5.69 -3.60
N ALA A 114 4.00 -5.16 -2.80
CA ALA A 114 3.77 -3.94 -2.05
C ALA A 114 4.53 -2.76 -2.65
N LEU A 115 3.90 -1.58 -2.63
CA LEU A 115 4.59 -0.32 -2.88
C LEU A 115 5.75 -0.15 -1.91
N ASP A 116 6.85 0.42 -2.39
CA ASP A 116 7.95 0.83 -1.53
C ASP A 116 7.52 1.99 -0.60
N PRO A 117 8.30 2.32 0.44
CA PRO A 117 7.87 3.31 1.42
C PRO A 117 7.68 4.72 0.85
N TYR A 118 8.41 5.10 -0.20
CA TYR A 118 8.31 6.42 -0.81
C TYR A 118 7.06 6.54 -1.68
N ASP A 119 6.82 5.57 -2.55
CA ASP A 119 5.62 5.53 -3.40
C ASP A 119 4.35 5.41 -2.55
N LEU A 120 4.43 4.63 -1.47
CA LEU A 120 3.35 4.50 -0.49
C LEU A 120 3.07 5.82 0.25
N ALA A 121 4.10 6.55 0.66
CA ALA A 121 3.94 7.88 1.27
C ALA A 121 3.33 8.87 0.27
N LEU A 122 3.87 8.94 -0.94
CA LEU A 122 3.41 9.87 -1.98
C LEU A 122 1.97 9.59 -2.43
N SER A 123 1.51 8.34 -2.41
CA SER A 123 0.11 7.99 -2.72
C SER A 123 -0.93 8.62 -1.77
N LYS A 124 -0.48 9.12 -0.62
CA LYS A 124 -1.33 9.73 0.42
C LYS A 124 -1.39 11.26 0.35
N LEU A 125 -0.62 11.86 -0.55
CA LEU A 125 -0.37 13.30 -0.57
C LEU A 125 -1.63 14.13 -0.87
N GLU A 126 -2.42 13.73 -1.87
CA GLU A 126 -3.63 14.45 -2.26
C GLU A 126 -4.71 14.41 -1.18
N ARG A 127 -4.90 13.26 -0.53
CA ARG A 127 -5.90 13.11 0.52
C ARG A 127 -5.50 13.80 1.82
N ASN A 128 -4.26 13.63 2.25
CA ASN A 128 -3.61 14.28 3.40
C ASN A 128 -4.46 14.40 4.67
N ILE A 129 -5.26 13.39 5.00
CA ILE A 129 -5.98 13.35 6.29
C ILE A 129 -5.02 12.98 7.43
N GLN A 130 -5.47 13.09 8.69
CA GLN A 130 -4.61 12.79 9.85
C GLN A 130 -3.99 11.40 9.78
N ARG A 131 -4.79 10.39 9.40
CA ARG A 131 -4.32 9.01 9.22
C ARG A 131 -3.19 8.89 8.20
N ASP A 132 -3.24 9.66 7.11
CA ASP A 132 -2.18 9.66 6.09
C ASP A 132 -0.88 10.25 6.63
N ARG A 133 -0.98 11.33 7.40
CA ARG A 133 0.18 11.94 8.07
C ARG A 133 0.82 11.02 9.08
N ASP A 134 0.02 10.28 9.85
CA ASP A 134 0.50 9.30 10.82
C ASP A 134 1.22 8.13 10.12
N ASP A 135 0.66 7.65 9.00
CA ASP A 135 1.27 6.62 8.17
C ASP A 135 2.64 7.07 7.62
N VAL A 136 2.73 8.29 7.08
CA VAL A 136 3.98 8.85 6.53
C VAL A 136 5.05 9.03 7.61
N LYS A 137 4.68 9.53 8.78
CA LYS A 137 5.59 9.62 9.93
C LYS A 137 6.08 8.24 10.38
N HIS A 138 5.20 7.26 10.41
CA HIS A 138 5.58 5.89 10.74
C HIS A 138 6.57 5.32 9.74
N LEU A 139 6.31 5.48 8.44
CA LEU A 139 7.22 5.04 7.37
C LEU A 139 8.59 5.69 7.53
N ALA A 140 8.64 7.01 7.77
CA ALA A 140 9.88 7.76 7.94
C ALA A 140 10.71 7.33 9.17
N LYS A 141 10.08 6.67 10.16
CA LYS A 141 10.75 6.10 11.34
C LYS A 141 11.13 4.62 11.16
N SER A 142 10.35 3.89 10.39
CA SER A 142 10.47 2.42 10.30
C SER A 142 11.55 1.95 9.34
N VAL A 143 11.95 2.79 8.39
CA VAL A 143 12.98 2.48 7.38
C VAL A 143 13.97 3.63 7.28
N PRO A 144 15.16 3.40 6.68
CA PRO A 144 16.04 4.49 6.26
C PRO A 144 15.36 5.32 5.17
N PHE A 145 14.62 6.34 5.60
CA PHE A 145 13.77 7.17 4.72
C PHE A 145 14.53 8.44 4.32
N ASP A 146 15.02 8.47 3.08
CA ASP A 146 15.75 9.59 2.51
C ASP A 146 14.78 10.63 1.95
N LEU A 147 14.82 11.85 2.49
CA LEU A 147 13.94 12.93 2.07
C LEU A 147 14.26 13.48 0.68
N GLU A 148 15.51 13.33 0.21
CA GLU A 148 15.87 13.74 -1.14
C GLU A 148 15.28 12.78 -2.17
N VAL A 149 15.26 11.49 -1.91
CA VAL A 149 14.56 10.49 -2.73
C VAL A 149 13.06 10.80 -2.81
N LEU A 150 12.44 11.14 -1.67
CA LEU A 150 11.03 11.51 -1.63
C LEU A 150 10.73 12.74 -2.50
N LYS A 151 11.55 13.79 -2.38
CA LYS A 151 11.43 15.03 -3.17
C LYS A 151 11.63 14.76 -4.66
N GLU A 152 12.65 13.99 -5.01
CA GLU A 152 12.98 13.68 -6.39
C GLU A 152 11.85 12.92 -7.09
N ARG A 153 11.32 11.86 -6.46
CA ARG A 153 10.19 11.10 -7.02
C ARG A 153 8.94 11.95 -7.15
N TYR A 154 8.63 12.75 -6.12
CA TYR A 154 7.51 13.68 -6.21
C TYR A 154 7.66 14.59 -7.41
N GLN A 155 8.81 15.25 -7.56
CA GLN A 155 9.04 16.25 -8.60
C GLN A 155 9.05 15.66 -10.00
N LYS A 156 9.71 14.50 -10.18
CA LYS A 156 9.93 13.91 -11.50
C LYS A 156 8.80 12.99 -11.96
N GLU A 157 8.19 12.27 -11.01
CA GLU A 157 7.31 11.16 -11.36
C GLU A 157 5.84 11.37 -10.95
N LEU A 158 5.53 12.28 -10.02
CA LEU A 158 4.17 12.44 -9.50
C LEU A 158 3.57 13.82 -9.75
N ARG A 159 4.31 14.90 -9.52
CA ARG A 159 3.79 16.26 -9.48
C ARG A 159 2.94 16.66 -10.70
N TRP A 160 3.36 16.27 -11.88
CA TRP A 160 2.67 16.60 -13.13
C TRP A 160 1.31 15.89 -13.29
N GLN A 161 1.05 14.82 -12.54
CA GLN A 161 -0.20 14.06 -12.54
C GLN A 161 -1.27 14.67 -11.63
N LEU A 162 -0.88 15.61 -10.73
CA LEU A 162 -1.74 16.10 -9.66
C LEU A 162 -2.68 17.20 -10.15
N GLY A 163 -3.90 17.22 -9.61
CA GLY A 163 -4.89 18.22 -9.97
C GLY A 163 -4.61 19.61 -9.40
N ASN A 164 -3.88 19.70 -8.28
CA ASN A 164 -3.50 20.98 -7.65
C ASN A 164 -2.06 20.87 -7.11
N PRO A 165 -1.06 20.93 -8.02
CA PRO A 165 0.33 20.72 -7.64
C PRO A 165 0.86 21.74 -6.62
N GLU A 166 0.38 22.98 -6.59
CA GLU A 166 0.82 23.99 -5.63
C GLU A 166 0.41 23.64 -4.21
N ARG A 167 -0.80 23.10 -4.02
CA ARG A 167 -1.27 22.59 -2.74
C ARG A 167 -0.41 21.43 -2.25
N GLU A 168 -0.10 20.53 -3.16
CA GLU A 168 0.69 19.34 -2.83
C GLU A 168 2.17 19.69 -2.58
N ASP A 169 2.72 20.68 -3.26
CA ASP A 169 4.04 21.24 -2.96
C ASP A 169 4.13 21.73 -1.51
N LEU A 170 3.07 22.41 -1.04
CA LEU A 170 2.99 22.88 0.34
C LEU A 170 2.85 21.68 1.31
N THR A 171 1.97 20.74 0.99
CA THR A 171 1.76 19.54 1.81
C THR A 171 3.06 18.77 1.99
N LEU A 172 3.80 18.53 0.92
CA LEU A 172 5.08 17.82 0.95
C LEU A 172 6.12 18.56 1.81
N ARG A 173 6.22 19.89 1.68
CA ARG A 173 7.11 20.70 2.53
C ARG A 173 6.78 20.58 4.01
N LEU A 174 5.50 20.61 4.36
CA LEU A 174 5.06 20.46 5.74
C LEU A 174 5.36 19.06 6.29
N TRP A 175 5.21 18.01 5.48
CA TRP A 175 5.57 16.66 5.87
C TRP A 175 7.08 16.52 6.12
N ILE A 176 7.90 17.06 5.23
CA ILE A 176 9.36 17.06 5.37
C ILE A 176 9.78 17.76 6.64
N ALA A 177 9.28 18.97 6.88
CA ALA A 177 9.58 19.73 8.10
C ALA A 177 9.19 18.95 9.36
N ALA A 178 8.03 18.29 9.37
CA ALA A 178 7.58 17.50 10.51
C ALA A 178 8.48 16.26 10.75
N ILE A 179 8.96 15.61 9.68
CA ILE A 179 9.88 14.47 9.79
C ILE A 179 11.25 14.94 10.31
N GLU A 180 11.76 16.06 9.81
CA GLU A 180 13.04 16.63 10.25
C GLU A 180 12.98 17.05 11.72
N GLU A 181 11.89 17.69 12.15
CA GLU A 181 11.68 18.05 13.56
C GLU A 181 11.69 16.81 14.47
N GLU A 182 11.00 15.73 14.07
CA GLU A 182 10.98 14.49 14.83
C GLU A 182 12.35 13.78 14.90
N ARG A 183 13.18 13.91 13.85
CA ARG A 183 14.55 13.35 13.83
C ARG A 183 15.53 14.14 14.68
N SER A 184 15.23 15.39 14.95
CA SER A 184 16.09 16.30 15.74
C SER A 184 15.85 16.19 17.25
N ARG A 185 14.81 15.49 17.68
CA ARG A 185 14.45 15.22 19.08
C ARG A 185 15.14 13.97 19.62
#